data_a6f1675ef8bfbcb81e24657c37b7445e
#
_entry.id   a6f1675ef8bfbcb81e24657c37b7445e
#
_cell.length_a   1.000
_cell.length_b   1.000
_cell.length_c   1.000
_cell.angle_alpha   90.00
_cell.angle_beta   90.00
_cell.angle_gamma   90.00
#
_symmetry.space_group_name_H-M   'P 1'
#
loop_
_entity.id
_entity.type
_entity.pdbx_description
1 polymer ?
#
loop_
_entity_poly.entity_id
_entity_poly.type
_entity_poly.pdbx_seq_one_letter_code
_entity_poly.pdbx_strand_id
1 'polypeptide(L)'
;VRRHALGKDLAQLGCALPSPAPLAKPSDIAACWGIAYVLEGSRLGGRVLARRLREANPQAPTRYLEHGDVAMLWPGFLARLERDAARCAWEPMLAAAETTFALFAEAATQERACEPG
;
A
#
# COMPACT_ATOMS: atom_id res chain seq x y z
N VAL A 1 -1.37 -11.10 5.65
CA VAL A 1 -1.19 -10.14 6.73
C VAL A 1 -1.93 -8.83 6.44
N ARG A 2 -1.63 -8.19 5.34
CA ARG A 2 -2.26 -6.92 4.94
C ARG A 2 -3.77 -7.06 4.81
N ARG A 3 -4.22 -8.09 4.09
CA ARG A 3 -5.64 -8.36 3.88
C ARG A 3 -6.35 -8.72 5.18
N HIS A 4 -5.68 -9.46 6.05
CA HIS A 4 -6.24 -9.85 7.36
C HIS A 4 -6.48 -8.62 8.25
N ALA A 5 -5.49 -7.72 8.32
CA ALA A 5 -5.61 -6.49 9.09
C ALA A 5 -6.73 -5.60 8.55
N LEU A 6 -6.83 -5.48 7.23
CA LEU A 6 -7.90 -4.72 6.58
C LEU A 6 -9.27 -5.31 6.89
N GLY A 7 -9.39 -6.65 6.83
CA GLY A 7 -10.64 -7.34 7.13
C GLY A 7 -11.11 -7.08 8.54
N LYS A 8 -10.21 -7.09 9.52
CA LYS A 8 -10.55 -6.81 10.91
C LYS A 8 -11.01 -5.36 11.11
N ASP A 9 -10.32 -4.41 10.48
CA ASP A 9 -10.71 -3.00 10.58
C ASP A 9 -12.08 -2.75 9.94
N LEU A 10 -12.34 -3.33 8.76
CA LEU A 10 -13.63 -3.20 8.09
C LEU A 10 -14.76 -3.85 8.90
N ALA A 11 -14.49 -5.01 9.53
CA ALA A 11 -15.47 -5.66 10.40
C ALA A 11 -15.82 -4.77 11.59
N GLN A 12 -14.84 -4.10 12.19
CA GLN A 12 -15.06 -3.16 13.29
C GLN A 12 -15.94 -1.97 12.84
N LEU A 13 -15.76 -1.53 11.58
CA LEU A 13 -16.56 -0.45 11.00
C LEU A 13 -17.91 -0.92 10.44
N GLY A 14 -18.18 -2.23 10.47
CA GLY A 14 -19.43 -2.78 9.94
C GLY A 14 -19.45 -2.93 8.43
N CYS A 15 -18.28 -3.00 7.81
CA CYS A 15 -18.14 -3.11 6.36
C CYS A 15 -17.60 -4.47 5.94
N ALA A 16 -17.99 -4.93 4.75
CA ALA A 16 -17.46 -6.15 4.15
C ALA A 16 -16.15 -5.88 3.43
N LEU A 17 -15.29 -6.92 3.37
CA LEU A 17 -14.05 -6.83 2.61
C LEU A 17 -14.38 -6.78 1.11
N PRO A 18 -13.89 -5.76 0.37
CA PRO A 18 -14.13 -5.68 -1.06
C PRO A 18 -13.35 -6.74 -1.85
N SER A 19 -13.79 -6.98 -3.07
CA SER A 19 -13.06 -7.86 -3.99
C SER A 19 -11.70 -7.24 -4.34
N PRO A 20 -10.62 -8.04 -4.37
CA PRO A 20 -9.32 -7.52 -4.74
C PRO A 20 -9.31 -6.96 -6.16
N ALA A 21 -8.68 -5.80 -6.37
CA ALA A 21 -8.45 -5.28 -7.70
C ALA A 21 -7.39 -6.11 -8.41
N PRO A 22 -7.57 -6.41 -9.72
CA PRO A 22 -6.56 -7.17 -10.43
C PRO A 22 -5.28 -6.36 -10.62
N LEU A 23 -4.14 -6.95 -10.28
CA LEU A 23 -2.83 -6.38 -10.54
C LEU A 23 -2.15 -7.23 -11.60
N ALA A 24 -1.73 -6.61 -12.70
CA ALA A 24 -1.04 -7.32 -13.77
C ALA A 24 0.28 -7.90 -13.25
N LYS A 25 0.61 -9.12 -13.69
CA LYS A 25 1.89 -9.72 -13.36
C LYS A 25 3.01 -8.86 -13.93
N PRO A 26 4.05 -8.54 -13.14
CA PRO A 26 5.18 -7.79 -13.68
C PRO A 26 5.92 -8.61 -14.74
N SER A 27 6.31 -7.96 -15.84
CA SER A 27 6.97 -8.62 -16.96
C SER A 27 8.48 -8.77 -16.76
N ASP A 28 9.07 -8.00 -15.83
CA ASP A 28 10.51 -8.04 -15.57
C ASP A 28 10.83 -7.64 -14.13
N ILE A 29 12.11 -7.78 -13.75
CA ILE A 29 12.58 -7.46 -12.42
C ILE A 29 12.44 -5.97 -12.09
N ALA A 30 12.68 -5.09 -13.08
CA ALA A 30 12.54 -3.66 -12.87
C ALA A 30 11.10 -3.30 -12.50
N ALA A 31 10.11 -3.89 -13.18
CA ALA A 31 8.71 -3.69 -12.85
C ALA A 31 8.38 -4.21 -11.44
N CYS A 32 8.94 -5.36 -11.06
CA CYS A 32 8.78 -5.89 -9.69
C CYS A 32 9.26 -4.90 -8.64
N TRP A 33 10.42 -4.27 -8.85
CA TRP A 33 10.95 -3.27 -7.93
C TRP A 33 10.06 -2.04 -7.84
N GLY A 34 9.51 -1.59 -8.97
CA GLY A 34 8.59 -0.46 -8.99
C GLY A 34 7.32 -0.71 -8.18
N ILE A 35 6.70 -1.87 -8.37
CA ILE A 35 5.51 -2.28 -7.63
C ILE A 35 5.84 -2.41 -6.13
N ALA A 36 6.93 -3.09 -5.80
CA ALA A 36 7.35 -3.30 -4.43
C ALA A 36 7.63 -1.97 -3.71
N TYR A 37 8.23 -1.01 -4.40
CA TYR A 37 8.49 0.31 -3.84
C TYR A 37 7.20 0.99 -3.38
N VAL A 38 6.16 0.95 -4.20
CA VAL A 38 4.86 1.55 -3.85
C VAL A 38 4.22 0.81 -2.68
N LEU A 39 4.19 -0.53 -2.72
CA LEU A 39 3.56 -1.34 -1.68
C LEU A 39 4.28 -1.20 -0.33
N GLU A 40 5.60 -1.23 -0.32
CA GLU A 40 6.37 -1.09 0.92
C GLU A 40 6.33 0.35 1.44
N GLY A 41 6.40 1.34 0.55
CA GLY A 41 6.30 2.75 0.95
C GLY A 41 4.94 3.11 1.52
N SER A 42 3.89 2.42 1.10
CA SER A 42 2.53 2.66 1.62
C SER A 42 2.41 2.33 3.12
N ARG A 43 3.26 1.42 3.63
CA ARG A 43 3.29 1.12 5.06
C ARG A 43 3.78 2.29 5.89
N LEU A 44 4.79 3.00 5.37
CA LEU A 44 5.31 4.19 6.03
C LEU A 44 4.25 5.29 6.09
N GLY A 45 3.58 5.56 4.96
CA GLY A 45 2.46 6.52 4.91
C GLY A 45 1.31 6.10 5.80
N GLY A 46 1.02 4.79 5.87
CA GLY A 46 -0.02 4.25 6.74
C GLY A 46 0.23 4.56 8.22
N ARG A 47 1.48 4.49 8.67
CA ARG A 47 1.84 4.83 10.05
C ARG A 47 1.53 6.29 10.38
N VAL A 48 1.85 7.20 9.47
CA VAL A 48 1.56 8.63 9.65
C VAL A 48 0.06 8.85 9.70
N LEU A 49 -0.69 8.23 8.80
CA LEU A 49 -2.15 8.35 8.77
C LEU A 49 -2.79 7.76 10.03
N ALA A 50 -2.30 6.62 10.51
CA ALA A 50 -2.81 5.99 11.73
C ALA A 50 -2.64 6.91 12.94
N ARG A 51 -1.48 7.57 13.05
CA ARG A 51 -1.21 8.52 14.13
C ARG A 51 -2.21 9.67 14.10
N ARG A 52 -2.41 10.29 12.94
CA ARG A 52 -3.35 11.39 12.79
C ARG A 52 -4.78 10.97 13.09
N LEU A 53 -5.14 9.78 12.64
CA LEU A 53 -6.49 9.25 12.87
C LEU A 53 -6.74 9.00 14.36
N ARG A 54 -5.76 8.45 15.09
CA ARG A 54 -5.90 8.22 16.53
C ARG A 54 -5.94 9.52 17.32
N GLU A 55 -5.24 10.55 16.87
CA GLU A 55 -5.33 11.88 17.51
C GLU A 55 -6.73 12.46 17.38
N ALA A 56 -7.38 12.24 16.22
CA ALA A 56 -8.73 12.71 15.98
C ALA A 56 -9.77 11.82 16.67
N ASN A 57 -9.55 10.51 16.70
CA ASN A 57 -10.48 9.53 17.28
C ASN A 57 -9.69 8.33 17.83
N PRO A 58 -9.46 8.25 19.16
CA PRO A 58 -8.70 7.15 19.76
C PRO A 58 -9.33 5.77 19.55
N GLN A 59 -10.62 5.70 19.21
CA GLN A 59 -11.32 4.44 18.97
C GLN A 59 -11.26 3.97 17.51
N ALA A 60 -10.64 4.76 16.62
CA ALA A 60 -10.58 4.42 15.20
C ALA A 60 -9.76 3.14 14.96
N PRO A 61 -10.23 2.24 14.09
CA PRO A 61 -9.47 1.03 13.74
C PRO A 61 -8.30 1.37 12.83
N THR A 62 -7.09 0.95 13.21
CA THR A 62 -5.86 1.27 12.48
C THR A 62 -4.99 0.06 12.16
N ARG A 63 -5.53 -1.17 12.28
CA ARG A 63 -4.75 -2.39 12.05
C ARG A 63 -4.15 -2.44 10.64
N TYR A 64 -4.93 -2.06 9.63
CA TYR A 64 -4.44 -2.04 8.26
C TYR A 64 -3.37 -0.97 8.07
N LEU A 65 -3.58 0.24 8.59
CA LEU A 65 -2.65 1.35 8.42
C LEU A 65 -1.31 1.09 9.14
N GLU A 66 -1.33 0.31 10.22
CA GLU A 66 -0.15 0.03 11.05
C GLU A 66 0.47 -1.33 10.79
N HIS A 67 -0.02 -2.10 9.81
CA HIS A 67 0.51 -3.45 9.60
C HIS A 67 1.99 -3.44 9.21
N GLY A 68 2.70 -4.47 9.65
CA GLY A 68 4.12 -4.66 9.36
C GLY A 68 5.02 -3.82 10.26
N ASP A 69 6.28 -4.19 10.32
CA ASP A 69 7.31 -3.48 11.09
C ASP A 69 8.10 -2.56 10.18
N VAL A 70 7.62 -1.35 9.98
CA VAL A 70 8.23 -0.37 9.08
C VAL A 70 9.64 0.01 9.50
N ALA A 71 9.89 0.12 10.83
CA ALA A 71 11.21 0.50 11.31
C ALA A 71 12.29 -0.53 10.96
N MET A 72 11.92 -1.81 10.93
CA MET A 72 12.83 -2.89 10.55
C MET A 72 12.89 -3.11 9.04
N LEU A 73 11.75 -3.08 8.38
CA LEU A 73 11.63 -3.53 6.98
C LEU A 73 12.00 -2.47 5.97
N TRP A 74 11.66 -1.21 6.22
CA TRP A 74 11.84 -0.16 5.23
C TRP A 74 13.31 0.15 4.92
N PRO A 75 14.20 0.34 5.93
CA PRO A 75 15.61 0.58 5.63
C PRO A 75 16.28 -0.57 4.88
N GLY A 76 15.94 -1.81 5.23
CA GLY A 76 16.45 -2.99 4.54
C GLY A 76 15.98 -3.05 3.09
N PHE A 77 14.72 -2.72 2.85
CA PHE A 77 14.16 -2.66 1.51
C PHE A 77 14.88 -1.62 0.66
N LEU A 78 15.09 -0.40 1.18
CA LEU A 78 15.78 0.66 0.46
C LEU A 78 17.20 0.27 0.09
N ALA A 79 17.92 -0.38 1.01
CA ALA A 79 19.28 -0.84 0.76
C ALA A 79 19.32 -1.86 -0.38
N ARG A 80 18.36 -2.79 -0.40
CA ARG A 80 18.26 -3.79 -1.47
C ARG A 80 17.88 -3.14 -2.79
N LEU A 81 16.98 -2.18 -2.77
CA LEU A 81 16.55 -1.44 -3.95
C LEU A 81 17.76 -0.70 -4.57
N GLU A 82 18.52 0.03 -3.77
CA GLU A 82 19.69 0.76 -4.26
C GLU A 82 20.72 -0.17 -4.90
N ARG A 83 20.96 -1.31 -4.27
CA ARG A 83 21.95 -2.28 -4.78
C ARG A 83 21.49 -2.92 -6.09
N ASP A 84 20.23 -3.35 -6.14
CA ASP A 84 19.75 -4.15 -7.26
C ASP A 84 19.15 -3.30 -8.37
N ALA A 85 18.57 -2.15 -8.05
CA ALA A 85 18.00 -1.25 -9.04
C ALA A 85 19.05 -0.61 -9.94
N ALA A 86 20.29 -0.51 -9.48
CA ALA A 86 21.40 -0.02 -10.31
C ALA A 86 21.62 -0.89 -11.56
N ARG A 87 21.17 -2.15 -11.51
CA ARG A 87 21.27 -3.10 -12.63
C ARG A 87 20.03 -3.13 -13.51
N CYS A 88 18.99 -2.38 -13.12
CA CYS A 88 17.71 -2.36 -13.80
C CYS A 88 17.54 -1.08 -14.61
N ALA A 89 16.76 -1.17 -15.68
CA ALA A 89 16.37 0.02 -16.42
C ALA A 89 15.43 0.88 -15.56
N TRP A 90 15.70 2.17 -15.52
CA TRP A 90 14.91 3.12 -14.73
C TRP A 90 13.45 3.24 -15.22
N GLU A 91 13.28 3.30 -16.53
CA GLU A 91 11.98 3.57 -17.13
C GLU A 91 10.90 2.52 -16.82
N PRO A 92 11.17 1.20 -16.97
CA PRO A 92 10.17 0.20 -16.59
C PRO A 92 9.83 0.21 -15.11
N MET A 93 10.79 0.50 -14.25
CA MET A 93 10.58 0.57 -12.81
C MET A 93 9.67 1.74 -12.46
N LEU A 94 9.94 2.92 -13.04
CA LEU A 94 9.12 4.11 -12.84
C LEU A 94 7.69 3.90 -13.37
N ALA A 95 7.56 3.32 -14.56
CA ALA A 95 6.26 3.04 -15.15
C ALA A 95 5.42 2.10 -14.28
N ALA A 96 6.05 1.06 -13.71
CA ALA A 96 5.36 0.12 -12.82
C ALA A 96 4.93 0.80 -11.52
N ALA A 97 5.76 1.67 -10.96
CA ALA A 97 5.41 2.44 -9.77
C ALA A 97 4.22 3.37 -10.04
N GLU A 98 4.24 4.08 -11.16
CA GLU A 98 3.15 4.97 -11.54
C GLU A 98 1.84 4.22 -11.77
N THR A 99 1.90 3.06 -12.42
CA THR A 99 0.73 2.20 -12.63
C THR A 99 0.14 1.73 -11.30
N THR A 100 1.00 1.37 -10.35
CA THR A 100 0.56 0.93 -9.02
C THR A 100 -0.10 2.06 -8.25
N PHE A 101 0.46 3.27 -8.29
CA PHE A 101 -0.19 4.44 -7.69
C PHE A 101 -1.54 4.72 -8.32
N ALA A 102 -1.64 4.60 -9.65
CA ALA A 102 -2.90 4.82 -10.36
C ALA A 102 -3.99 3.83 -9.92
N LEU A 103 -3.62 2.58 -9.64
CA LEU A 103 -4.56 1.59 -9.12
C LEU A 103 -5.11 1.99 -7.75
N PHE A 104 -4.28 2.53 -6.87
CA PHE A 104 -4.74 3.02 -5.58
C PHE A 104 -5.70 4.20 -5.75
N ALA A 105 -5.38 5.13 -6.63
CA ALA A 105 -6.23 6.29 -6.89
C ALA A 105 -7.58 5.89 -7.48
N GLU A 106 -7.58 4.92 -8.40
CA GLU A 106 -8.80 4.39 -9.00
C GLU A 106 -9.68 3.68 -7.96
N ALA A 107 -9.06 2.86 -7.10
CA ALA A 107 -9.78 2.18 -6.03
C ALA A 107 -10.43 3.19 -5.07
N ALA A 108 -9.73 4.26 -4.71
CA ALA A 108 -10.28 5.31 -3.86
C ALA A 108 -11.47 6.01 -4.52
N THR A 109 -11.40 6.24 -5.83
CA THR A 109 -12.51 6.85 -6.59
C THR A 109 -13.74 5.95 -6.59
N GLN A 110 -13.55 4.64 -6.80
CA GLN A 110 -14.64 3.68 -6.78
C GLN A 110 -15.31 3.60 -5.42
N GLU A 111 -14.54 3.64 -4.34
CA GLU A 111 -15.10 3.62 -2.98
C GLU A 111 -15.91 4.87 -2.69
N ARG A 112 -15.48 6.03 -3.15
CA ARG A 112 -16.24 7.27 -3.00
C ARG A 112 -17.58 7.20 -3.72
N ALA A 113 -17.62 6.57 -4.90
CA ALA A 113 -18.84 6.40 -5.66
C ALA A 113 -19.85 5.50 -4.95
N CYS A 114 -19.39 4.62 -4.05
CA CYS A 114 -20.22 3.69 -3.29
C CYS A 114 -20.60 4.22 -1.91
N GLU A 115 -20.06 5.37 -1.48
CA GLU A 115 -20.42 5.95 -0.19
C GLU A 115 -21.88 6.41 -0.19
N PRO A 116 -22.67 6.06 0.85
CA PRO A 116 -24.00 6.65 1.00
C PRO A 116 -23.86 8.14 1.22
N GLY A 117 -24.53 8.89 0.40
CA GLY A 117 -24.47 10.35 0.37
C GLY A 117 -24.88 11.04 1.64
#